data_70b25286da71d851058a9fce828c7dbe
#
_entry.id   70b25286da71d851058a9fce828c7dbe
#
_cell.length_a   1.000
_cell.length_b   1.000
_cell.length_c   1.000
_cell.angle_alpha   90.00
_cell.angle_beta   90.00
_cell.angle_gamma   90.00
#
_symmetry.space_group_name_H-M   'P 1'
#
loop_
_entity.id
_entity.type
_entity.pdbx_description
1 polymer ?
#
loop_
_entity_poly.entity_id
_entity_poly.type
_entity_poly.pdbx_seq_one_letter_code
_entity_poly.pdbx_strand_id
1 'polypeptide(L)'
;EGYKGMSTHAEVMKLRRAVELVETQSVESVRRYFERQRNAARSSGASKASQRLVAEPKVREAMRLAESFDGTHPKFSRTRILLAQTLGIEGGERVIVFTESRDTAEALTDFLSASFDVRRFVGQGDKETSEGMTQTEQKDTLDAFRSGEFEVLVSTSVAEEGLDVPEVDLVLF
;
A
#
# COMPACT_ATOMS: atom_id res chain seq x y z
N GLU A 1 -9.04 -15.48 31.38
CA GLU A 1 -8.07 -16.19 30.49
C GLU A 1 -8.33 -15.93 29.01
N GLY A 2 -9.57 -15.84 28.51
CA GLY A 2 -9.91 -15.59 27.10
C GLY A 2 -9.35 -14.28 26.54
N TYR A 3 -9.30 -13.22 27.31
CA TYR A 3 -8.80 -11.91 26.86
C TYR A 3 -7.28 -11.87 26.58
N LYS A 4 -6.50 -12.65 27.33
CA LYS A 4 -5.05 -12.79 27.10
C LYS A 4 -4.79 -13.57 25.80
N GLY A 5 -5.54 -14.62 25.54
CA GLY A 5 -5.43 -15.40 24.31
C GLY A 5 -5.72 -14.61 23.07
N MET A 6 -6.77 -13.80 23.05
CA MET A 6 -7.11 -12.89 21.94
C MET A 6 -6.03 -11.84 21.66
N SER A 7 -5.45 -11.27 22.71
CA SER A 7 -4.37 -10.28 22.56
C SER A 7 -3.10 -10.90 21.98
N THR A 8 -2.72 -12.10 22.44
CA THR A 8 -1.56 -12.83 21.92
C THR A 8 -1.79 -13.25 20.45
N HIS A 9 -2.98 -13.73 20.14
CA HIS A 9 -3.33 -14.06 18.75
C HIS A 9 -3.18 -12.85 17.83
N ALA A 10 -3.67 -11.68 18.24
CA ALA A 10 -3.54 -10.45 17.48
C ALA A 10 -2.07 -10.03 17.26
N GLU A 11 -1.19 -10.24 18.26
CA GLU A 11 0.26 -10.02 18.08
C GLU A 11 0.86 -10.96 17.03
N VAL A 12 0.54 -12.25 17.10
CA VAL A 12 1.02 -13.25 16.14
C VAL A 12 0.58 -12.91 14.72
N MET A 13 -0.69 -12.49 14.54
CA MET A 13 -1.20 -12.10 13.22
C MET A 13 -0.48 -10.87 12.67
N LYS A 14 -0.16 -9.91 13.52
CA LYS A 14 0.60 -8.71 13.12
C LYS A 14 2.03 -9.04 12.71
N LEU A 15 2.71 -9.93 13.44
CA LEU A 15 4.04 -10.42 13.09
C LEU A 15 4.02 -11.20 11.78
N ARG A 16 3.05 -12.09 11.62
CA ARG A 16 2.88 -12.87 10.39
C ARG A 16 2.69 -11.96 9.18
N ARG A 17 1.88 -10.90 9.32
CA ARG A 17 1.69 -9.92 8.25
C ARG A 17 2.99 -9.20 7.88
N ALA A 18 3.81 -8.84 8.86
CA ALA A 18 5.11 -8.22 8.60
C ALA A 18 6.04 -9.16 7.81
N VAL A 19 6.10 -10.44 8.17
CA VAL A 19 6.89 -11.47 7.47
C VAL A 19 6.39 -11.64 6.04
N GLU A 20 5.09 -11.79 5.85
CA GLU A 20 4.46 -11.91 4.53
C GLU A 20 4.81 -10.71 3.62
N LEU A 21 4.77 -9.50 4.14
CA LEU A 21 5.14 -8.31 3.38
C LEU A 21 6.62 -8.30 2.96
N VAL A 22 7.52 -8.78 3.83
CA VAL A 22 8.95 -8.93 3.46
C VAL A 22 9.12 -9.95 2.34
N GLU A 23 8.44 -11.08 2.43
CA GLU A 23 8.60 -12.21 1.50
C GLU A 23 7.95 -11.94 0.14
N THR A 24 6.79 -11.30 0.12
CA THR A 24 5.95 -11.21 -1.09
C THR A 24 5.89 -9.83 -1.71
N GLN A 25 6.19 -8.77 -0.96
CA GLN A 25 6.00 -7.40 -1.40
C GLN A 25 7.34 -6.63 -1.50
N SER A 26 7.56 -5.66 -0.63
CA SER A 26 8.79 -4.88 -0.62
C SER A 26 9.17 -4.43 0.80
N VAL A 27 10.44 -4.07 0.99
CA VAL A 27 10.88 -3.46 2.26
C VAL A 27 10.15 -2.14 2.53
N GLU A 28 9.82 -1.39 1.49
CA GLU A 28 9.03 -0.17 1.62
C GLU A 28 7.62 -0.44 2.15
N SER A 29 6.96 -1.49 1.68
CA SER A 29 5.67 -1.93 2.22
C SER A 29 5.77 -2.30 3.71
N VAL A 30 6.88 -2.93 4.11
CA VAL A 30 7.17 -3.27 5.52
C VAL A 30 7.41 -2.01 6.36
N ARG A 31 8.14 -1.02 5.86
CA ARG A 31 8.35 0.27 6.54
C ARG A 31 7.01 0.95 6.85
N ARG A 32 6.15 1.07 5.86
CA ARG A 32 4.83 1.68 6.02
C ARG A 32 3.94 0.91 6.98
N TYR A 33 3.98 -0.41 6.90
CA TYR A 33 3.28 -1.25 7.87
C TYR A 33 3.76 -0.99 9.31
N PHE A 34 5.05 -0.96 9.55
CA PHE A 34 5.62 -0.70 10.86
C PHE A 34 5.34 0.72 11.36
N GLU A 35 5.35 1.70 10.48
CA GLU A 35 4.98 3.07 10.81
C GLU A 35 3.53 3.15 11.32
N ARG A 36 2.59 2.49 10.62
CA ARG A 36 1.22 2.39 11.09
C ARG A 36 1.10 1.68 12.43
N GLN A 37 1.83 0.59 12.64
CA GLN A 37 1.82 -0.09 13.94
C GLN A 37 2.34 0.83 15.06
N ARG A 38 3.37 1.64 14.80
CA ARG A 38 3.86 2.65 15.76
C ARG A 38 2.81 3.72 16.06
N ASN A 39 2.16 4.23 15.03
CA ASN A 39 1.11 5.24 15.18
C ASN A 39 -0.09 4.67 15.96
N ALA A 40 -0.55 3.47 15.61
CA ALA A 40 -1.60 2.77 16.31
C ALA A 40 -1.26 2.52 17.80
N ALA A 41 0.00 2.19 18.11
CA ALA A 41 0.44 1.98 19.50
C ALA A 41 0.49 3.26 20.34
N ARG A 42 0.57 4.44 19.69
CA ARG A 42 0.59 5.77 20.35
C ARG A 42 -0.79 6.40 20.46
N SER A 43 -1.80 5.87 19.79
CA SER A 43 -3.16 6.42 19.83
C SER A 43 -3.81 6.27 21.21
N SER A 44 -4.76 7.11 21.53
CA SER A 44 -5.49 7.09 22.83
C SER A 44 -6.29 5.82 23.09
N GLY A 45 -6.61 5.05 22.03
CA GLY A 45 -7.29 3.74 22.05
C GLY A 45 -6.38 2.57 21.77
N ALA A 46 -5.05 2.73 21.89
CA ALA A 46 -4.07 1.74 21.47
C ALA A 46 -4.31 0.34 22.06
N SER A 47 -4.39 -0.67 21.18
CA SER A 47 -4.52 -2.06 21.63
C SER A 47 -3.24 -2.53 22.33
N LYS A 48 -3.39 -3.36 23.37
CA LYS A 48 -2.23 -3.98 24.06
C LYS A 48 -1.35 -4.78 23.09
N ALA A 49 -1.93 -5.38 22.04
CA ALA A 49 -1.20 -6.10 21.02
C ALA A 49 -0.27 -5.17 20.22
N SER A 50 -0.75 -4.00 19.78
CA SER A 50 0.09 -3.01 19.08
C SER A 50 1.20 -2.46 19.97
N GLN A 51 0.89 -2.16 21.23
CA GLN A 51 1.89 -1.67 22.18
C GLN A 51 3.01 -2.69 22.44
N ARG A 52 2.67 -3.97 22.65
CA ARG A 52 3.66 -5.04 22.85
C ARG A 52 4.48 -5.29 21.59
N LEU A 53 3.84 -5.33 20.42
CA LEU A 53 4.52 -5.52 19.14
C LEU A 53 5.66 -4.52 18.96
N VAL A 54 5.38 -3.22 19.12
CA VAL A 54 6.39 -2.18 18.93
C VAL A 54 7.41 -2.08 20.07
N ALA A 55 7.10 -2.66 21.24
CA ALA A 55 8.01 -2.74 22.37
C ALA A 55 8.98 -3.92 22.28
N GLU A 56 8.66 -4.96 21.49
CA GLU A 56 9.48 -6.16 21.35
C GLU A 56 10.86 -5.82 20.74
N PRO A 57 11.98 -6.20 21.39
CA PRO A 57 13.32 -5.83 20.94
C PRO A 57 13.64 -6.31 19.51
N LYS A 58 13.22 -7.52 19.14
CA LYS A 58 13.44 -8.07 17.79
C LYS A 58 12.63 -7.33 16.73
N VAL A 59 11.43 -6.89 17.07
CA VAL A 59 10.59 -6.08 16.17
C VAL A 59 11.22 -4.69 15.98
N ARG A 60 11.72 -4.07 17.03
CA ARG A 60 12.47 -2.80 16.92
C ARG A 60 13.73 -2.92 16.06
N GLU A 61 14.44 -4.02 16.19
CA GLU A 61 15.59 -4.30 15.31
C GLU A 61 15.17 -4.47 13.85
N ALA A 62 14.09 -5.22 13.58
CA ALA A 62 13.54 -5.38 12.24
C ALA A 62 13.08 -4.02 11.64
N MET A 63 12.46 -3.17 12.43
CA MET A 63 12.10 -1.80 12.04
C MET A 63 13.34 -0.98 11.63
N ARG A 64 14.38 -1.03 12.46
CA ARG A 64 15.64 -0.34 12.19
C ARG A 64 16.31 -0.83 10.91
N LEU A 65 16.35 -2.14 10.69
CA LEU A 65 16.90 -2.73 9.47
C LEU A 65 16.09 -2.32 8.23
N ALA A 66 14.77 -2.34 8.32
CA ALA A 66 13.92 -1.87 7.24
C ALA A 66 14.11 -0.38 6.93
N GLU A 67 14.29 0.46 7.95
CA GLU A 67 14.55 1.90 7.80
C GLU A 67 15.91 2.19 7.14
N SER A 68 16.93 1.39 7.43
CA SER A 68 18.28 1.55 6.87
C SER A 68 18.48 0.94 5.48
N PHE A 69 17.52 0.16 4.99
CA PHE A 69 17.60 -0.48 3.69
C PHE A 69 17.32 0.55 2.57
N ASP A 70 18.21 0.70 1.61
CA ASP A 70 18.08 1.64 0.50
C ASP A 70 17.87 0.98 -0.89
N GLY A 71 17.69 -0.34 -0.91
CA GLY A 71 17.43 -1.09 -2.14
C GLY A 71 15.98 -0.96 -2.62
N THR A 72 15.80 -0.84 -3.92
CA THR A 72 14.48 -0.85 -4.57
C THR A 72 14.05 -2.28 -4.88
N HIS A 73 12.77 -2.60 -4.64
CA HIS A 73 12.25 -3.91 -5.00
C HIS A 73 12.29 -4.13 -6.52
N PRO A 74 12.78 -5.28 -7.02
CA PRO A 74 12.89 -5.54 -8.46
C PRO A 74 11.57 -5.40 -9.23
N LYS A 75 10.45 -5.75 -8.62
CA LYS A 75 9.11 -5.58 -9.23
C LYS A 75 8.77 -4.11 -9.48
N PHE A 76 9.13 -3.20 -8.60
CA PHE A 76 8.88 -1.77 -8.78
C PHE A 76 9.65 -1.23 -9.99
N SER A 77 10.92 -1.58 -10.11
CA SER A 77 11.75 -1.20 -11.26
C SER A 77 11.19 -1.78 -12.57
N ARG A 78 10.74 -3.04 -12.56
CA ARG A 78 10.11 -3.66 -13.72
C ARG A 78 8.80 -2.99 -14.10
N THR A 79 7.95 -2.68 -13.13
CA THR A 79 6.70 -1.94 -13.36
C THR A 79 7.00 -0.61 -14.03
N ARG A 80 7.98 0.14 -13.55
CA ARG A 80 8.39 1.41 -14.17
C ARG A 80 8.81 1.25 -15.63
N ILE A 81 9.59 0.22 -15.95
CA ILE A 81 10.03 -0.07 -17.32
C ILE A 81 8.84 -0.38 -18.23
N LEU A 82 7.92 -1.23 -17.77
CA LEU A 82 6.72 -1.58 -18.54
C LEU A 82 5.83 -0.36 -18.77
N LEU A 83 5.63 0.48 -17.77
CA LEU A 83 4.88 1.73 -17.91
C LEU A 83 5.54 2.68 -18.90
N ALA A 84 6.87 2.83 -18.85
CA ALA A 84 7.59 3.68 -19.79
C ALA A 84 7.46 3.18 -21.23
N GLN A 85 7.44 1.87 -21.45
CA GLN A 85 7.20 1.29 -22.77
C GLN A 85 5.78 1.56 -23.26
N THR A 86 4.78 1.26 -22.43
CA THR A 86 3.36 1.43 -22.82
C THR A 86 3.00 2.89 -23.07
N LEU A 87 3.35 3.78 -22.14
CA LEU A 87 2.97 5.21 -22.24
C LEU A 87 3.85 6.00 -23.22
N GLY A 88 5.12 5.61 -23.38
CA GLY A 88 6.07 6.39 -24.18
C GLY A 88 6.24 5.90 -25.63
N ILE A 89 6.23 4.57 -25.86
CA ILE A 89 6.57 3.98 -27.16
C ILE A 89 5.31 3.54 -27.91
N GLU A 90 4.36 2.95 -27.22
CA GLU A 90 3.14 2.40 -27.83
C GLU A 90 2.01 3.42 -27.94
N GLY A 91 2.19 4.63 -27.39
CA GLY A 91 1.20 5.69 -27.45
C GLY A 91 -0.03 5.41 -26.57
N GLY A 92 0.13 4.54 -25.55
CA GLY A 92 -0.89 4.30 -24.56
C GLY A 92 -1.14 5.55 -23.71
N GLU A 93 -2.39 5.76 -23.32
CA GLU A 93 -2.79 6.96 -22.58
C GLU A 93 -3.02 6.70 -21.10
N ARG A 94 -3.46 5.49 -20.72
CA ARG A 94 -3.88 5.17 -19.36
C ARG A 94 -3.56 3.74 -18.96
N VAL A 95 -3.05 3.57 -17.74
CA VAL A 95 -2.69 2.27 -17.17
C VAL A 95 -3.25 2.12 -15.77
N ILE A 96 -3.74 0.93 -15.45
CA ILE A 96 -4.08 0.54 -14.07
C ILE A 96 -3.09 -0.50 -13.59
N VAL A 97 -2.56 -0.29 -12.37
CA VAL A 97 -1.70 -1.24 -11.67
C VAL A 97 -2.42 -1.70 -10.41
N PHE A 98 -2.70 -2.99 -10.31
CA PHE A 98 -3.28 -3.59 -9.12
C PHE A 98 -2.22 -4.10 -8.16
N THR A 99 -2.45 -3.91 -6.88
CA THR A 99 -1.59 -4.39 -5.80
C THR A 99 -2.42 -5.11 -4.74
N GLU A 100 -1.80 -6.01 -3.99
CA GLU A 100 -2.50 -6.78 -2.95
C GLU A 100 -2.81 -5.97 -1.69
N SER A 101 -2.05 -4.91 -1.41
CA SER A 101 -2.18 -4.17 -0.16
C SER A 101 -2.09 -2.66 -0.35
N ARG A 102 -2.71 -1.92 0.57
CA ARG A 102 -2.62 -0.45 0.62
C ARG A 102 -1.19 0.04 0.79
N ASP A 103 -0.38 -0.66 1.59
CA ASP A 103 1.03 -0.33 1.80
C ASP A 103 1.82 -0.40 0.51
N THR A 104 1.61 -1.47 -0.27
CA THR A 104 2.24 -1.62 -1.58
C THR A 104 1.73 -0.59 -2.57
N ALA A 105 0.42 -0.31 -2.59
CA ALA A 105 -0.15 0.73 -3.45
C ALA A 105 0.47 2.11 -3.16
N GLU A 106 0.62 2.45 -1.90
CA GLU A 106 1.23 3.71 -1.49
C GLU A 106 2.72 3.78 -1.86
N ALA A 107 3.49 2.74 -1.50
CA ALA A 107 4.92 2.66 -1.81
C ALA A 107 5.17 2.70 -3.32
N LEU A 108 4.37 1.98 -4.11
CA LEU A 108 4.48 1.97 -5.56
C LEU A 108 4.09 3.32 -6.17
N THR A 109 3.05 3.97 -5.68
CA THR A 109 2.64 5.30 -6.11
C THR A 109 3.76 6.31 -5.89
N ASP A 110 4.36 6.33 -4.71
CA ASP A 110 5.49 7.22 -4.40
C ASP A 110 6.69 6.95 -5.31
N PHE A 111 7.02 5.67 -5.53
CA PHE A 111 8.11 5.29 -6.42
C PHE A 111 7.88 5.71 -7.88
N LEU A 112 6.68 5.51 -8.40
CA LEU A 112 6.34 5.82 -9.79
C LEU A 112 6.15 7.31 -10.03
N SER A 113 5.76 8.08 -9.01
CA SER A 113 5.54 9.54 -9.11
C SER A 113 6.78 10.33 -9.50
N ALA A 114 7.98 9.74 -9.35
CA ALA A 114 9.23 10.34 -9.86
C ALA A 114 9.29 10.36 -11.40
N SER A 115 8.52 9.52 -12.09
CA SER A 115 8.59 9.32 -13.55
C SER A 115 7.27 9.53 -14.28
N PHE A 116 6.13 9.40 -13.60
CA PHE A 116 4.78 9.47 -14.18
C PHE A 116 3.84 10.29 -13.33
N ASP A 117 2.73 10.71 -13.92
CA ASP A 117 1.60 11.27 -13.19
C ASP A 117 0.73 10.11 -12.67
N VAL A 118 0.86 9.84 -11.38
CA VAL A 118 0.30 8.65 -10.70
C VAL A 118 -0.60 9.08 -9.56
N ARG A 119 -1.77 8.45 -9.47
CA ARG A 119 -2.63 8.57 -8.28
C ARG A 119 -3.01 7.20 -7.74
N ARG A 120 -3.18 7.16 -6.43
CA ARG A 120 -3.61 5.99 -5.68
C ARG A 120 -5.13 5.90 -5.64
N PHE A 121 -5.65 4.68 -5.76
CA PHE A 121 -7.06 4.35 -5.52
C PHE A 121 -7.16 3.19 -4.53
N VAL A 122 -7.72 3.42 -3.38
CA VAL A 122 -7.89 2.41 -2.32
C VAL A 122 -9.30 2.46 -1.76
N GLY A 123 -9.72 1.37 -1.13
CA GLY A 123 -11.01 1.28 -0.47
C GLY A 123 -11.16 2.29 0.68
N GLN A 124 -12.37 2.42 1.19
CA GLN A 124 -12.65 3.24 2.36
C GLN A 124 -11.88 2.71 3.56
N GLY A 125 -11.26 3.60 4.32
CA GLY A 125 -10.55 3.25 5.55
C GLY A 125 -11.50 3.11 6.73
N ASP A 126 -11.10 2.36 7.73
CA ASP A 126 -11.75 2.43 9.03
C ASP A 126 -11.55 3.83 9.63
N LYS A 127 -12.59 4.34 10.30
CA LYS A 127 -12.58 5.69 10.89
C LYS A 127 -11.44 5.96 11.88
N GLU A 128 -10.76 4.91 12.32
CA GLU A 128 -9.67 5.00 13.31
C GLU A 128 -8.27 5.14 12.69
N THR A 129 -8.07 4.76 11.42
CA THR A 129 -6.73 4.74 10.77
C THR A 129 -6.52 5.80 9.71
N SER A 130 -7.54 6.56 9.31
CA SER A 130 -7.50 7.67 8.33
C SER A 130 -6.79 7.40 6.98
N GLU A 131 -6.44 6.16 6.68
CA GLU A 131 -5.61 5.79 5.52
C GLU A 131 -6.41 5.34 4.29
N GLY A 132 -7.75 5.29 4.38
CA GLY A 132 -8.62 5.01 3.25
C GLY A 132 -9.09 6.27 2.55
N MET A 133 -9.60 6.10 1.36
CA MET A 133 -10.24 7.19 0.61
C MET A 133 -11.72 7.28 0.97
N THR A 134 -12.24 8.49 1.07
CA THR A 134 -13.68 8.75 1.15
C THR A 134 -14.36 8.42 -0.20
N GLN A 135 -15.68 8.24 -0.20
CA GLN A 135 -16.43 8.03 -1.45
C GLN A 135 -16.27 9.19 -2.43
N THR A 136 -16.18 10.43 -1.92
CA THR A 136 -15.97 11.60 -2.76
C THR A 136 -14.60 11.57 -3.40
N GLU A 137 -13.54 11.30 -2.63
CA GLU A 137 -12.18 11.17 -3.16
C GLU A 137 -12.05 10.04 -4.18
N GLN A 138 -12.71 8.91 -3.95
CA GLN A 138 -12.74 7.81 -4.91
C GLN A 138 -13.39 8.25 -6.23
N LYS A 139 -14.56 8.89 -6.16
CA LYS A 139 -15.26 9.40 -7.34
C LYS A 139 -14.42 10.42 -8.10
N ASP A 140 -13.89 11.41 -7.40
CA ASP A 140 -13.09 12.48 -8.01
C ASP A 140 -11.82 11.91 -8.68
N THR A 141 -11.17 10.92 -8.06
CA THR A 141 -10.00 10.25 -8.63
C THR A 141 -10.35 9.48 -9.91
N LEU A 142 -11.47 8.77 -9.93
CA LEU A 142 -11.91 8.04 -11.14
C LEU A 142 -12.34 8.99 -12.25
N ASP A 143 -13.04 10.06 -11.93
CA ASP A 143 -13.46 11.06 -12.90
C ASP A 143 -12.23 11.75 -13.52
N ALA A 144 -11.23 12.09 -12.71
CA ALA A 144 -9.94 12.62 -13.18
C ALA A 144 -9.17 11.62 -14.07
N PHE A 145 -9.19 10.33 -13.72
CA PHE A 145 -8.56 9.29 -14.53
C PHE A 145 -9.28 9.11 -15.87
N ARG A 146 -10.61 9.14 -15.89
CA ARG A 146 -11.42 9.06 -17.12
C ARG A 146 -11.21 10.26 -18.03
N SER A 147 -11.04 11.44 -17.46
CA SER A 147 -10.78 12.68 -18.22
C SER A 147 -9.34 12.81 -18.72
N GLY A 148 -8.44 11.90 -18.31
CA GLY A 148 -7.04 11.93 -18.72
C GLY A 148 -6.19 12.94 -17.96
N GLU A 149 -6.61 13.38 -16.76
CA GLU A 149 -5.82 14.30 -15.93
C GLU A 149 -4.53 13.66 -15.41
N PHE A 150 -4.46 12.33 -15.36
CA PHE A 150 -3.26 11.58 -15.02
C PHE A 150 -3.24 10.22 -15.72
N GLU A 151 -2.05 9.59 -15.80
CA GLU A 151 -1.78 8.45 -16.68
C GLU A 151 -1.90 7.10 -15.98
N VAL A 152 -1.51 7.04 -14.70
CA VAL A 152 -1.38 5.78 -13.95
C VAL A 152 -2.23 5.79 -12.70
N LEU A 153 -3.11 4.79 -12.61
CA LEU A 153 -3.91 4.53 -11.42
C LEU A 153 -3.35 3.31 -10.70
N VAL A 154 -2.90 3.46 -9.47
CA VAL A 154 -2.46 2.35 -8.61
C VAL A 154 -3.59 1.99 -7.65
N SER A 155 -4.14 0.79 -7.78
CA SER A 155 -5.32 0.34 -7.03
C SER A 155 -5.04 -0.92 -6.22
N THR A 156 -5.83 -1.15 -5.17
CA THR A 156 -5.88 -2.46 -4.50
C THR A 156 -6.99 -3.33 -5.09
N SER A 157 -6.81 -4.65 -5.09
CA SER A 157 -7.78 -5.61 -5.62
C SER A 157 -9.17 -5.53 -4.93
N VAL A 158 -9.21 -5.12 -3.68
CA VAL A 158 -10.48 -4.92 -2.94
C VAL A 158 -11.28 -3.73 -3.50
N ALA A 159 -10.61 -2.77 -4.09
CA ALA A 159 -11.26 -1.64 -4.75
C ALA A 159 -11.80 -1.99 -6.15
N GLU A 160 -11.32 -3.10 -6.73
CA GLU A 160 -11.72 -3.58 -8.06
C GLU A 160 -13.22 -3.90 -8.16
N GLU A 161 -13.83 -4.47 -7.12
CA GLU A 161 -15.25 -4.85 -7.11
C GLU A 161 -16.22 -3.67 -7.30
N GLY A 162 -15.77 -2.44 -7.11
CA GLY A 162 -16.57 -1.21 -7.28
C GLY A 162 -16.11 -0.33 -8.45
N LEU A 163 -15.06 -0.74 -9.15
CA LEU A 163 -14.53 0.00 -10.29
C LEU A 163 -15.33 -0.33 -11.55
N ASP A 164 -16.15 0.62 -11.99
CA ASP A 164 -16.51 0.72 -13.40
C ASP A 164 -15.25 1.16 -14.17
N VAL A 165 -14.43 0.16 -14.52
CA VAL A 165 -13.09 0.37 -15.09
C VAL A 165 -13.24 1.03 -16.45
N PRO A 166 -12.73 2.25 -16.65
CA PRO A 166 -12.73 2.87 -17.97
C PRO A 166 -11.84 2.07 -18.94
N GLU A 167 -11.99 2.28 -20.22
CA GLU A 167 -11.04 1.76 -21.21
C GLU A 167 -9.61 2.17 -20.83
N VAL A 168 -8.74 1.19 -20.73
CA VAL A 168 -7.32 1.36 -20.39
C VAL A 168 -6.44 0.56 -21.34
N ASP A 169 -5.21 1.02 -21.54
CA ASP A 169 -4.29 0.41 -22.48
C ASP A 169 -3.54 -0.78 -21.87
N LEU A 170 -3.38 -0.80 -20.56
CA LEU A 170 -2.68 -1.86 -19.86
C LEU A 170 -3.23 -2.05 -18.44
N VAL A 171 -3.32 -3.31 -18.03
CA VAL A 171 -3.61 -3.71 -16.65
C VAL A 171 -2.46 -4.59 -16.16
N LEU A 172 -1.87 -4.25 -15.01
CA LEU A 172 -0.81 -5.00 -14.35
C LEU A 172 -1.29 -5.52 -12.99
N PHE A 173 -0.89 -6.76 -12.64
CA PHE A 173 -1.22 -7.40 -11.35
C PHE A 173 0.04 -7.80 -10.59
#